data_5cc51b363e2e7c853b08d4689eaf25ba
#
_entry.id   5cc51b363e2e7c853b08d4689eaf25ba
#
_cell.length_a   1.000
_cell.length_b   1.000
_cell.length_c   1.000
_cell.angle_alpha   90.00
_cell.angle_beta   90.00
_cell.angle_gamma   90.00
#
_symmetry.space_group_name_H-M   'P 1'
#
loop_
_entity.id
_entity.type
_entity.pdbx_description
1 polymer ?
#
loop_
_entity_poly.entity_id
_entity_poly.type
_entity_poly.pdbx_seq_one_letter_code
_entity_poly.pdbx_strand_id
1 'polypeptide(L)'
;MEDRPQYPIPPWGAWAGKEGLVLWGRRARGGGFGGGRGGRGARGEALEEALRREFREEVGLALSQVRFALVQEAIFSPEFYKPTHMLLFNYFARAEGEVRPNEEILEWAWVEPEKGLAYPLNAFTRALLVRYLEGR
;
A
#
# COMPACT_ATOMS: atom_id res chain seq x y z
N MET A 1 -2.58 -4.47 -28.28
CA MET A 1 -2.37 -3.65 -27.14
C MET A 1 -3.51 -3.73 -26.15
N GLU A 2 -3.20 -3.74 -24.94
CA GLU A 2 -4.19 -3.86 -23.90
C GLU A 2 -4.92 -2.55 -23.67
N ASP A 3 -6.17 -2.51 -24.02
CA ASP A 3 -6.97 -1.30 -23.86
C ASP A 3 -7.79 -1.30 -22.63
N ARG A 4 -7.43 -2.13 -21.70
CA ARG A 4 -8.14 -2.12 -20.45
C ARG A 4 -8.00 -0.76 -19.82
N PRO A 5 -9.12 -0.13 -19.44
CA PRO A 5 -9.00 1.13 -18.73
C PRO A 5 -8.09 0.90 -17.55
N GLN A 6 -7.04 1.66 -17.51
CA GLN A 6 -6.20 1.68 -16.35
C GLN A 6 -6.95 2.51 -15.35
N TYR A 7 -7.55 1.89 -14.38
CA TYR A 7 -8.01 2.69 -13.29
C TYR A 7 -6.77 3.39 -12.80
N PRO A 8 -6.84 4.67 -12.69
CA PRO A 8 -5.66 5.41 -12.24
C PRO A 8 -5.31 5.05 -10.82
N ILE A 9 -5.73 3.90 -10.45
CA ILE A 9 -5.55 3.48 -9.11
C ILE A 9 -5.06 2.12 -9.14
N PRO A 10 -3.91 1.92 -8.76
CA PRO A 10 -3.82 0.89 -7.77
C PRO A 10 -4.31 1.50 -6.50
N PRO A 11 -5.28 0.92 -5.90
CA PRO A 11 -5.90 1.49 -4.72
C PRO A 11 -5.04 1.34 -3.52
N TRP A 12 -3.73 1.53 -3.62
CA TRP A 12 -3.04 1.28 -2.47
C TRP A 12 -1.75 1.87 -2.30
N GLY A 13 -1.46 2.07 -1.47
CA GLY A 13 -0.75 2.43 -0.42
C GLY A 13 -1.62 2.61 0.82
N ALA A 14 -1.45 1.69 1.69
CA ALA A 14 -2.02 1.84 3.00
C ALA A 14 -0.97 1.44 4.00
N TRP A 15 -0.91 2.20 5.05
CA TRP A 15 -0.18 1.75 6.22
C TRP A 15 -1.19 1.12 7.15
N ALA A 16 -1.00 -0.16 7.41
CA ALA A 16 -1.87 -0.91 8.29
C ALA A 16 -1.19 -1.07 9.63
N GLY A 17 -1.88 -0.68 10.68
CA GLY A 17 -1.31 -0.66 12.03
C GLY A 17 -1.88 -1.75 12.92
N LYS A 18 -1.06 -2.23 13.82
CA LYS A 18 -1.48 -3.21 14.81
C LYS A 18 -0.62 -3.01 16.06
N GLU A 19 -1.28 -2.75 17.18
CA GLU A 19 -0.59 -2.61 18.45
C GLU A 19 0.51 -1.54 18.41
N GLY A 20 0.25 -0.45 17.72
CA GLY A 20 1.20 0.65 17.65
C GLY A 20 2.29 0.48 16.60
N LEU A 21 2.30 -0.64 15.90
CA LEU A 21 3.28 -0.90 14.84
C LEU A 21 2.60 -0.79 13.49
N VAL A 22 3.40 -0.56 12.45
CA VAL A 22 2.89 -0.56 11.08
C VAL A 22 3.57 -1.67 10.30
N LEU A 23 2.86 -2.18 9.31
CA LEU A 23 3.38 -3.28 8.51
C LEU A 23 4.18 -2.74 7.35
N TRP A 24 5.44 -3.12 7.31
CA TRP A 24 6.32 -2.87 6.18
C TRP A 24 6.48 -4.15 5.38
N GLY A 25 6.53 -4.03 4.06
CA GLY A 25 6.72 -5.19 3.22
C GLY A 25 7.45 -4.84 1.95
N ARG A 26 8.13 -5.83 1.38
CA ARG A 26 8.84 -5.68 0.12
C ARG A 26 8.33 -6.72 -0.88
N ARG A 27 8.00 -6.25 -2.06
CA ARG A 27 7.46 -7.10 -3.10
C ARG A 27 8.54 -7.69 -3.98
N ALA A 28 8.20 -8.80 -4.61
CA ALA A 28 9.10 -9.47 -5.53
C ALA A 28 9.35 -8.65 -6.79
N ARG A 29 8.42 -7.78 -7.19
CA ARG A 29 8.60 -6.97 -8.38
C ARG A 29 7.83 -5.67 -8.25
N GLY A 30 8.19 -4.73 -9.11
CA GLY A 30 7.34 -3.59 -9.31
C GLY A 30 7.50 -2.45 -8.37
N GLY A 31 8.66 -2.17 -7.88
CA GLY A 31 8.89 -0.97 -7.08
C GLY A 31 8.08 -0.90 -5.81
N GLY A 32 7.60 -2.01 -5.36
CA GLY A 32 6.72 -2.04 -4.20
C GLY A 32 7.47 -2.09 -2.92
N PHE A 33 7.99 -0.96 -2.49
CA PHE A 33 8.59 -0.87 -1.18
C PHE A 33 7.59 -0.27 -0.21
N GLY A 34 7.68 -0.70 1.02
CA GLY A 34 6.88 -0.15 2.07
C GLY A 34 5.63 -0.94 2.35
N GLY A 35 4.81 -0.45 3.27
CA GLY A 35 3.59 -1.13 3.67
C GLY A 35 2.48 -0.98 2.67
N GLY A 36 2.62 -0.03 1.77
CA GLY A 36 1.63 0.14 0.74
C GLY A 36 1.87 -0.88 -0.35
N ARG A 37 0.82 -1.43 -0.82
CA ARG A 37 0.89 -2.41 -1.89
C ARG A 37 0.16 -1.86 -3.07
N GLY A 38 0.70 -2.01 -4.25
CA GLY A 38 0.04 -1.57 -5.45
C GLY A 38 -0.82 -2.67 -6.02
N GLY A 39 -1.98 -2.35 -6.41
CA GLY A 39 -2.84 -3.29 -7.08
C GLY A 39 -3.87 -2.52 -7.85
N ARG A 40 -4.62 -3.20 -8.64
CA ARG A 40 -5.70 -2.57 -9.39
C ARG A 40 -7.02 -2.98 -8.81
N GLY A 41 -7.90 -2.03 -8.68
CA GLY A 41 -9.26 -2.35 -8.33
C GLY A 41 -9.91 -3.12 -9.46
N ALA A 42 -10.71 -4.08 -9.13
CA ALA A 42 -11.50 -4.79 -10.12
C ALA A 42 -12.63 -3.87 -10.58
N ARG A 43 -13.09 -4.08 -11.80
CA ARG A 43 -14.17 -3.28 -12.33
C ARG A 43 -15.41 -3.41 -11.45
N GLY A 44 -15.98 -2.29 -11.08
CA GLY A 44 -17.15 -2.30 -10.22
C GLY A 44 -16.87 -2.43 -8.75
N GLU A 45 -15.61 -2.49 -8.40
CA GLU A 45 -15.19 -2.63 -7.02
C GLU A 45 -14.86 -1.27 -6.44
N ALA A 46 -15.36 -0.98 -5.26
CA ALA A 46 -15.05 0.27 -4.58
C ALA A 46 -13.59 0.25 -4.12
N LEU A 47 -13.02 1.44 -3.94
CA LEU A 47 -11.61 1.55 -3.55
C LEU A 47 -11.31 0.80 -2.26
N GLU A 48 -12.14 0.96 -1.25
CA GLU A 48 -11.91 0.27 0.01
C GLU A 48 -12.06 -1.24 -0.13
N GLU A 49 -12.98 -1.68 -0.97
CA GLU A 49 -13.13 -3.11 -1.20
C GLU A 49 -11.88 -3.69 -1.83
N ALA A 50 -11.32 -2.97 -2.80
CA ALA A 50 -10.10 -3.39 -3.45
C ALA A 50 -8.96 -3.46 -2.46
N LEU A 51 -8.85 -2.46 -1.60
CA LEU A 51 -7.80 -2.42 -0.59
C LEU A 51 -7.90 -3.62 0.35
N ARG A 52 -9.11 -3.89 0.85
CA ARG A 52 -9.31 -5.00 1.78
C ARG A 52 -9.01 -6.34 1.10
N ARG A 53 -9.43 -6.48 -0.15
CA ARG A 53 -9.18 -7.71 -0.89
C ARG A 53 -7.70 -7.94 -1.10
N GLU A 54 -6.98 -6.91 -1.50
CA GLU A 54 -5.55 -7.04 -1.76
C GLU A 54 -4.77 -7.40 -0.49
N PHE A 55 -5.11 -6.77 0.62
CA PHE A 55 -4.44 -7.12 1.87
C PHE A 55 -4.72 -8.56 2.28
N ARG A 56 -5.94 -9.02 2.07
CA ARG A 56 -6.27 -10.40 2.40
C ARG A 56 -5.51 -11.37 1.50
N GLU A 57 -5.45 -11.07 0.20
CA GLU A 57 -4.80 -11.98 -0.74
C GLU A 57 -3.29 -12.00 -0.55
N GLU A 58 -2.69 -10.89 -0.22
CA GLU A 58 -1.24 -10.82 -0.23
C GLU A 58 -0.59 -11.03 1.12
N VAL A 59 -1.24 -10.64 2.19
CA VAL A 59 -0.67 -10.82 3.53
C VAL A 59 -1.64 -11.46 4.53
N GLY A 60 -2.83 -11.80 4.09
CA GLY A 60 -3.77 -12.53 4.93
C GLY A 60 -4.39 -11.72 6.05
N LEU A 61 -4.33 -10.41 5.96
CA LEU A 61 -4.85 -9.56 7.03
C LEU A 61 -6.23 -9.01 6.69
N ALA A 62 -7.06 -8.90 7.71
CA ALA A 62 -8.30 -8.17 7.62
C ALA A 62 -8.05 -6.74 8.06
N LEU A 63 -8.71 -5.80 7.40
CA LEU A 63 -8.56 -4.38 7.74
C LEU A 63 -9.83 -3.86 8.39
N SER A 64 -9.66 -3.01 9.38
CA SER A 64 -10.75 -2.30 10.00
C SER A 64 -10.37 -0.83 10.14
N GLN A 65 -11.35 0.01 10.43
CA GLN A 65 -11.11 1.44 10.62
C GLN A 65 -10.32 2.03 9.46
N VAL A 66 -10.67 1.64 8.26
CA VAL A 66 -10.02 2.14 7.06
C VAL A 66 -10.45 3.60 6.87
N ARG A 67 -9.46 4.47 6.70
CA ARG A 67 -9.77 5.89 6.47
C ARG A 67 -8.87 6.43 5.40
N PHE A 68 -9.43 7.29 4.59
CA PHE A 68 -8.68 7.93 3.52
C PHE A 68 -7.66 8.91 4.10
N ALA A 69 -6.46 8.89 3.57
CA ALA A 69 -5.39 9.78 4.04
C ALA A 69 -5.10 10.88 3.04
N LEU A 70 -4.73 10.51 1.83
CA LEU A 70 -4.42 11.50 0.80
C LEU A 70 -4.36 10.82 -0.55
N VAL A 71 -4.35 11.63 -1.59
CA VAL A 71 -4.11 11.13 -2.94
C VAL A 71 -2.79 11.72 -3.43
N GLN A 72 -2.01 10.90 -4.11
CA GLN A 72 -0.76 11.34 -4.69
C GLN A 72 -0.79 11.06 -6.18
N GLU A 73 -0.10 11.88 -6.94
CA GLU A 73 -0.03 11.71 -8.38
C GLU A 73 1.37 11.26 -8.76
N ALA A 74 1.45 10.14 -9.47
CA ALA A 74 2.72 9.62 -9.94
C ALA A 74 2.76 9.78 -11.45
N ILE A 75 3.70 10.58 -11.93
CA ILE A 75 3.81 10.87 -13.35
C ILE A 75 5.05 10.19 -13.89
N PHE A 76 4.84 9.02 -14.50
CA PHE A 76 5.92 8.22 -15.09
C PHE A 76 7.09 8.02 -14.14
N SER A 77 6.76 7.74 -12.88
CA SER A 77 7.78 7.56 -11.85
C SER A 77 8.60 6.31 -12.13
N PRO A 78 9.94 6.41 -12.05
CA PRO A 78 10.79 5.23 -12.25
C PRO A 78 10.72 4.24 -11.10
N GLU A 79 10.05 4.62 -10.02
CA GLU A 79 9.93 3.74 -8.86
C GLU A 79 8.93 2.62 -9.08
N PHE A 80 8.11 2.72 -10.13
CA PHE A 80 7.14 1.68 -10.42
C PHE A 80 7.63 0.80 -11.55
N TYR A 81 7.23 -0.46 -11.48
CA TYR A 81 7.63 -1.44 -12.47
C TYR A 81 7.37 -0.96 -13.89
N LYS A 82 6.21 -0.34 -14.07
CA LYS A 82 5.84 0.15 -15.38
C LYS A 82 5.51 1.63 -15.24
N PRO A 83 6.33 2.52 -15.77
CA PRO A 83 6.05 3.95 -15.64
C PRO A 83 4.70 4.28 -16.25
N THR A 84 3.84 4.84 -15.45
CA THR A 84 2.51 5.27 -15.87
C THR A 84 2.16 6.54 -15.14
N HIS A 85 1.22 7.27 -15.70
CA HIS A 85 0.66 8.42 -15.00
C HIS A 85 -0.55 7.90 -14.23
N MET A 86 -0.50 7.95 -12.91
CA MET A 86 -1.57 7.37 -12.12
C MET A 86 -1.80 8.16 -10.84
N LEU A 87 -2.99 7.98 -10.31
CA LEU A 87 -3.34 8.53 -9.01
C LEU A 87 -3.27 7.42 -7.98
N LEU A 88 -2.65 7.73 -6.86
CA LEU A 88 -2.52 6.80 -5.77
C LEU A 88 -3.41 7.26 -4.62
N PHE A 89 -4.42 6.48 -4.33
CA PHE A 89 -5.32 6.77 -3.23
C PHE A 89 -4.81 6.05 -2.00
N ASN A 90 -4.43 6.83 -1.00
CA ASN A 90 -3.73 6.30 0.15
C ASN A 90 -4.60 6.28 1.39
N TYR A 91 -4.44 5.26 2.19
CA TYR A 91 -5.29 5.03 3.36
C TYR A 91 -4.47 4.69 4.58
N PHE A 92 -5.09 4.88 5.72
CA PHE A 92 -4.61 4.30 6.98
C PHE A 92 -5.65 3.28 7.40
N ALA A 93 -5.20 2.21 8.01
CA ALA A 93 -6.12 1.17 8.43
C ALA A 93 -5.56 0.44 9.64
N ARG A 94 -6.44 -0.29 10.31
CA ARG A 94 -6.03 -1.16 11.38
C ARG A 94 -6.02 -2.57 10.86
N ALA A 95 -4.97 -3.31 11.15
CA ALA A 95 -4.85 -4.69 10.70
C ALA A 95 -5.23 -5.65 11.80
N GLU A 96 -5.89 -6.74 11.42
CA GLU A 96 -6.29 -7.78 12.34
C GLU A 96 -5.87 -9.12 11.77
N GLY A 97 -5.39 -9.99 12.63
CA GLY A 97 -4.94 -11.30 12.22
C GLY A 97 -3.44 -11.41 12.20
N GLU A 98 -2.94 -12.46 11.62
CA GLU A 98 -1.51 -12.71 11.51
C GLU A 98 -1.09 -12.65 10.06
N VAL A 99 0.11 -12.15 9.84
CA VAL A 99 0.63 -12.02 8.48
C VAL A 99 0.85 -13.40 7.88
N ARG A 100 0.25 -13.61 6.71
CA ARG A 100 0.43 -14.83 5.93
C ARG A 100 0.75 -14.40 4.51
N PRO A 101 2.03 -14.15 4.23
CA PRO A 101 2.40 -13.58 2.94
C PRO A 101 2.25 -14.58 1.82
N ASN A 102 1.84 -14.07 0.65
CA ASN A 102 1.83 -14.92 -0.52
C ASN A 102 3.20 -14.80 -1.21
N GLU A 103 3.31 -15.43 -2.40
CA GLU A 103 4.60 -15.51 -3.06
C GLU A 103 5.11 -14.17 -3.57
N GLU A 104 4.29 -13.14 -3.58
CA GLU A 104 4.74 -11.83 -4.03
C GLU A 104 5.47 -11.04 -2.97
N ILE A 105 5.40 -11.47 -1.72
CA ILE A 105 6.00 -10.75 -0.61
C ILE A 105 7.32 -11.41 -0.25
N LEU A 106 8.41 -10.68 -0.48
CA LEU A 106 9.74 -11.21 -0.19
C LEU A 106 10.14 -11.05 1.26
N GLU A 107 9.74 -9.94 1.86
CA GLU A 107 10.08 -9.64 3.24
C GLU A 107 8.94 -8.86 3.86
N TRP A 108 8.79 -8.98 5.16
CA TRP A 108 7.81 -8.17 5.87
C TRP A 108 8.24 -8.05 7.33
N ALA A 109 7.77 -6.98 7.97
CA ALA A 109 8.07 -6.74 9.37
C ALA A 109 7.06 -5.76 9.96
N TRP A 110 6.75 -5.96 11.23
CA TRP A 110 6.04 -4.96 12.00
C TRP A 110 7.09 -4.01 12.54
N VAL A 111 6.94 -2.73 12.27
CA VAL A 111 7.95 -1.75 12.65
C VAL A 111 7.31 -0.59 13.39
N GLU A 112 8.08 0.02 14.27
CA GLU A 112 7.64 1.27 14.88
C GLU A 112 7.56 2.33 13.79
N PRO A 113 6.47 3.09 13.75
CA PRO A 113 6.31 4.05 12.65
C PRO A 113 7.48 4.99 12.47
N GLU A 114 8.05 5.47 13.57
CA GLU A 114 9.19 6.39 13.47
C GLU A 114 10.39 5.72 12.82
N LYS A 115 10.57 4.44 13.09
CA LYS A 115 11.69 3.69 12.52
C LYS A 115 11.43 3.25 11.10
N GLY A 116 10.17 3.30 10.69
CA GLY A 116 9.82 2.92 9.33
C GLY A 116 10.48 3.78 8.28
N LEU A 117 10.81 5.02 8.62
CA LEU A 117 11.47 5.90 7.67
C LEU A 117 12.88 5.45 7.31
N ALA A 118 13.48 4.58 8.11
CA ALA A 118 14.80 4.03 7.83
C ALA A 118 14.73 2.79 6.95
N TYR A 119 13.54 2.27 6.70
CA TYR A 119 13.38 1.11 5.85
C TYR A 119 13.34 1.53 4.39
N PRO A 120 13.62 0.61 3.48
CA PRO A 120 13.50 0.92 2.05
C PRO A 120 12.04 1.23 1.71
N LEU A 121 11.79 2.44 1.25
CA LEU A 121 10.45 2.90 0.90
C LEU A 121 10.53 3.65 -0.42
N ASN A 122 9.51 3.51 -1.26
CA ASN A 122 9.43 4.42 -2.39
C ASN A 122 8.93 5.77 -1.88
N ALA A 123 9.05 6.79 -2.71
CA ALA A 123 8.75 8.15 -2.28
C ALA A 123 7.29 8.32 -1.84
N PHE A 124 6.38 7.60 -2.48
CA PHE A 124 4.96 7.75 -2.19
C PHE A 124 4.59 7.08 -0.86
N THR A 125 5.17 5.94 -0.59
CA THR A 125 4.95 5.24 0.67
C THR A 125 5.56 6.05 1.82
N ARG A 126 6.73 6.64 1.57
CA ARG A 126 7.37 7.49 2.59
C ARG A 126 6.51 8.70 2.90
N ALA A 127 5.96 9.34 1.86
CA ALA A 127 5.12 10.52 2.08
C ALA A 127 3.89 10.17 2.91
N LEU A 128 3.34 9.00 2.68
CA LEU A 128 2.18 8.56 3.46
C LEU A 128 2.56 8.31 4.92
N LEU A 129 3.74 7.72 5.16
CA LEU A 129 4.17 7.48 6.52
C LEU A 129 4.44 8.79 7.26
N VAL A 130 5.06 9.76 6.56
CA VAL A 130 5.29 11.08 7.15
C VAL A 130 3.95 11.70 7.55
N ARG A 131 2.95 11.59 6.68
CA ARG A 131 1.63 12.12 6.98
C ARG A 131 1.05 11.45 8.23
N TYR A 132 1.22 10.14 8.34
CA TYR A 132 0.74 9.41 9.51
C TYR A 132 1.42 9.94 10.78
N LEU A 133 2.72 10.15 10.73
CA LEU A 133 3.46 10.60 11.89
C LEU A 133 3.08 12.03 12.29
N GLU A 134 2.81 12.89 11.31
CA GLU A 134 2.40 14.25 11.59
C GLU A 134 1.02 14.34 12.24
N GLY A 135 0.17 13.38 11.96
CA GLY A 135 -1.19 13.39 12.48
C GLY A 135 -1.37 12.73 13.83
N ARG A 136 -0.31 12.28 14.43
CA ARG A 136 -0.41 11.55 15.71
C ARG A 136 -0.46 12.48 16.90
#